data_edda102322f17540d3b7298a644c26ed
#
_entry.id   edda102322f17540d3b7298a644c26ed
#
_cell.length_a   1.000
_cell.length_b   1.000
_cell.length_c   1.000
_cell.angle_alpha   90.00
_cell.angle_beta   90.00
_cell.angle_gamma   90.00
#
_symmetry.space_group_name_H-M   'P 1'
#
loop_
_entity.id
_entity.type
_entity.pdbx_description
1 polymer ?
#
loop_
_entity_poly.entity_id
_entity_poly.type
_entity_poly.pdbx_seq_one_letter_code
_entity_poly.pdbx_strand_id
1 'polypeptide(L)'
;MSDTVYLGNPNLKKANVKVEFTQENIEEFIKCKDNPVYFAKNYIKIVSLDEGLVNFNLYPFQEKLIKNFHNERFNICKMPRQTGKSTTVVSYLLHYAVFNDNVNIAILANKASTARDLLGRLQLAYENLPKWMQQGVLVWNKGSLELENGSKILAASTSASAVRGGSYNVIFLDEFAFIPNHIADQFFASVYPTISSGQRTKVIVVSTPPVSYTHLTLPTRLSV
;
A
#
# COMPACT_ATOMS: atom_id res chain seq x y z
N MET A 1 25.52 15.46 -14.79
CA MET A 1 24.70 14.29 -14.41
C MET A 1 23.60 14.74 -13.50
N SER A 2 22.65 14.54 -13.91
CA SER A 2 21.25 14.87 -14.24
C SER A 2 20.53 15.44 -13.02
N ASP A 3 20.26 16.71 -13.12
CA ASP A 3 19.40 17.49 -12.20
C ASP A 3 17.94 16.96 -12.13
N THR A 4 17.66 15.89 -12.87
CA THR A 4 16.31 15.32 -13.05
C THR A 4 15.99 14.11 -12.16
N VAL A 5 17.00 13.56 -11.46
CA VAL A 5 16.84 12.37 -10.62
C VAL A 5 17.05 12.69 -9.13
N TYR A 6 16.33 11.98 -8.28
CA TYR A 6 16.40 12.16 -6.83
C TYR A 6 17.69 11.52 -6.26
N LEU A 7 18.54 12.33 -5.63
CA LEU A 7 19.81 11.92 -5.01
C LEU A 7 20.67 10.97 -5.87
N GLY A 8 20.67 11.17 -7.19
CA GLY A 8 21.46 10.35 -8.12
C GLY A 8 20.85 8.98 -8.45
N ASN A 9 19.67 8.63 -7.93
CA ASN A 9 18.99 7.39 -8.29
C ASN A 9 18.29 7.53 -9.65
N PRO A 10 18.75 6.81 -10.70
CA PRO A 10 18.18 6.93 -12.04
C PRO A 10 16.71 6.46 -12.12
N ASN A 11 16.25 5.68 -11.15
CA ASN A 11 14.88 5.16 -11.12
C ASN A 11 13.88 6.10 -10.44
N LEU A 12 14.35 7.19 -9.83
CA LEU A 12 13.49 8.15 -9.13
C LEU A 12 13.50 9.52 -9.80
N LYS A 13 12.30 10.03 -10.12
CA LYS A 13 12.13 11.41 -10.58
C LYS A 13 12.29 12.38 -9.40
N LYS A 14 13.13 13.40 -9.55
CA LYS A 14 13.24 14.50 -8.61
C LYS A 14 12.00 15.39 -8.67
N ALA A 15 11.62 15.99 -7.55
CA ALA A 15 10.53 16.98 -7.53
C ALA A 15 10.82 18.20 -8.40
N ASN A 16 9.78 18.82 -8.89
CA ASN A 16 9.80 20.01 -9.77
C ASN A 16 10.47 19.79 -11.16
N VAL A 17 10.66 18.55 -11.56
CA VAL A 17 11.11 18.20 -12.92
C VAL A 17 9.90 18.11 -13.84
N LYS A 18 9.87 19.00 -14.86
CA LYS A 18 8.84 18.94 -15.91
C LYS A 18 9.04 17.69 -16.76
N VAL A 19 7.97 16.98 -17.00
CA VAL A 19 7.91 15.84 -17.92
C VAL A 19 6.95 16.21 -19.04
N GLU A 20 7.38 16.04 -20.27
CA GLU A 20 6.50 16.20 -21.43
C GLU A 20 5.60 14.98 -21.52
N PHE A 21 4.30 15.22 -21.58
CA PHE A 21 3.29 14.18 -21.77
C PHE A 21 2.91 14.13 -23.24
N THR A 22 2.98 12.94 -23.83
CA THR A 22 2.31 12.69 -25.10
C THR A 22 0.81 12.51 -24.90
N GLN A 23 0.02 12.64 -25.98
CA GLN A 23 -1.42 12.38 -25.90
C GLN A 23 -1.71 10.96 -25.36
N GLU A 24 -0.93 9.97 -25.80
CA GLU A 24 -1.03 8.59 -25.32
C GLU A 24 -0.77 8.47 -23.81
N ASN A 25 0.24 9.20 -23.29
CA ASN A 25 0.54 9.20 -21.87
C ASN A 25 -0.61 9.80 -21.04
N ILE A 26 -1.29 10.82 -21.54
CA ILE A 26 -2.44 11.43 -20.87
C ILE A 26 -3.60 10.45 -20.80
N GLU A 27 -3.94 9.80 -21.92
CA GLU A 27 -5.02 8.82 -21.99
C GLU A 27 -4.74 7.61 -21.06
N GLU A 28 -3.50 7.12 -21.07
CA GLU A 28 -3.08 6.02 -20.23
C GLU A 28 -3.07 6.40 -18.74
N PHE A 29 -2.66 7.64 -18.41
CA PHE A 29 -2.72 8.16 -17.04
C PHE A 29 -4.15 8.22 -16.52
N ILE A 30 -5.10 8.71 -17.31
CA ILE A 30 -6.52 8.77 -16.95
C ILE A 30 -7.05 7.34 -16.73
N LYS A 31 -6.75 6.43 -17.64
CA LYS A 31 -7.18 5.03 -17.53
C LYS A 31 -6.65 4.34 -16.29
N CYS A 32 -5.38 4.58 -15.95
CA CYS A 32 -4.78 4.08 -14.71
C CYS A 32 -5.41 4.69 -13.48
N LYS A 33 -5.67 6.00 -13.48
CA LYS A 33 -6.32 6.72 -12.38
C LYS A 33 -7.70 6.17 -12.06
N ASP A 34 -8.50 5.94 -13.08
CA ASP A 34 -9.89 5.49 -12.94
C ASP A 34 -10.01 3.98 -12.64
N ASN A 35 -8.96 3.21 -12.96
CA ASN A 35 -8.99 1.77 -12.79
C ASN A 35 -7.74 1.23 -12.06
N PRO A 36 -7.80 1.09 -10.73
CA PRO A 36 -6.67 0.59 -9.94
C PRO A 36 -6.27 -0.86 -10.27
N VAL A 37 -7.21 -1.69 -10.77
CA VAL A 37 -6.89 -3.05 -11.24
C VAL A 37 -6.09 -3.01 -12.52
N TYR A 38 -6.47 -2.13 -13.45
CA TYR A 38 -5.72 -1.92 -14.69
C TYR A 38 -4.30 -1.45 -14.40
N PHE A 39 -4.14 -0.45 -13.53
CA PHE A 39 -2.84 0.02 -13.08
C PHE A 39 -1.99 -1.10 -12.48
N ALA A 40 -2.57 -1.90 -11.56
CA ALA A 40 -1.85 -2.98 -10.91
C ALA A 40 -1.35 -4.05 -11.91
N LYS A 41 -2.16 -4.42 -12.89
CA LYS A 41 -1.78 -5.41 -13.93
C LYS A 41 -0.69 -4.94 -14.88
N ASN A 42 -0.71 -3.67 -15.25
CA ASN A 42 0.16 -3.18 -16.33
C ASN A 42 1.43 -2.49 -15.83
N TYR A 43 1.42 -1.94 -14.61
CA TYR A 43 2.50 -1.09 -14.12
C TYR A 43 3.16 -1.59 -12.84
N ILE A 44 2.53 -2.47 -12.08
CA ILE A 44 3.13 -2.97 -10.85
C ILE A 44 4.04 -4.16 -11.15
N LYS A 45 5.28 -4.06 -10.66
CA LYS A 45 6.23 -5.17 -10.62
C LYS A 45 6.45 -5.63 -9.19
N ILE A 46 6.64 -6.93 -9.04
CA ILE A 46 6.89 -7.60 -7.77
C ILE A 46 8.11 -8.50 -7.89
N VAL A 47 8.71 -8.83 -6.75
CA VAL A 47 9.79 -9.84 -6.72
C VAL A 47 9.19 -11.22 -6.53
N SER A 48 9.36 -12.08 -7.52
CA SER A 48 9.13 -13.52 -7.44
C SER A 48 10.39 -14.20 -6.89
N LEU A 49 10.21 -15.26 -6.12
CA LEU A 49 11.34 -16.05 -5.61
C LEU A 49 12.08 -16.80 -6.73
N ASP A 50 11.35 -17.19 -7.77
CA ASP A 50 11.90 -18.03 -8.84
C ASP A 50 12.37 -17.20 -10.05
N GLU A 51 11.67 -16.11 -10.38
CA GLU A 51 11.86 -15.36 -11.62
C GLU A 51 12.42 -13.94 -11.41
N GLY A 52 12.65 -13.52 -10.15
CA GLY A 52 13.12 -12.18 -9.84
C GLY A 52 12.02 -11.12 -10.03
N LEU A 53 12.31 -10.02 -10.74
CA LEU A 53 11.37 -8.92 -10.93
C LEU A 53 10.40 -9.24 -12.09
N VAL A 54 9.12 -9.42 -11.75
CA VAL A 54 8.04 -9.78 -12.69
C VAL A 54 6.86 -8.85 -12.61
N ASN A 55 6.01 -8.83 -13.62
CA ASN A 55 4.74 -8.12 -13.58
C ASN A 55 3.79 -8.77 -12.56
N PHE A 56 2.99 -7.95 -11.91
CA PHE A 56 2.01 -8.44 -10.93
C PHE A 56 0.79 -9.03 -11.62
N ASN A 57 0.87 -10.32 -11.96
CA ASN A 57 -0.24 -11.07 -12.52
C ASN A 57 -1.27 -11.38 -11.43
N LEU A 58 -2.34 -10.58 -11.39
CA LEU A 58 -3.37 -10.66 -10.36
C LEU A 58 -4.23 -11.92 -10.52
N TYR A 59 -4.44 -12.63 -9.41
CA TYR A 59 -5.49 -13.63 -9.31
C TYR A 59 -6.87 -12.95 -9.23
N PRO A 60 -7.98 -13.62 -9.65
CA PRO A 60 -9.32 -13.02 -9.62
C PRO A 60 -9.74 -12.48 -8.25
N PHE A 61 -9.34 -13.14 -7.15
CA PHE A 61 -9.64 -12.67 -5.80
C PHE A 61 -8.86 -11.38 -5.43
N GLN A 62 -7.64 -11.20 -5.95
CA GLN A 62 -6.85 -9.99 -5.74
C GLN A 62 -7.44 -8.80 -6.49
N GLU A 63 -7.95 -9.03 -7.70
CA GLU A 63 -8.71 -8.00 -8.44
C GLU A 63 -9.95 -7.55 -7.66
N LYS A 64 -10.68 -8.51 -7.08
CA LYS A 64 -11.85 -8.22 -6.24
C LYS A 64 -11.43 -7.42 -5.00
N LEU A 65 -10.32 -7.76 -4.36
CA LEU A 65 -9.79 -7.00 -3.23
C LEU A 65 -9.47 -5.55 -3.61
N ILE A 66 -8.77 -5.32 -4.71
CA ILE A 66 -8.43 -3.96 -5.18
C ILE A 66 -9.70 -3.14 -5.44
N LYS A 67 -10.71 -3.73 -6.08
CA LYS A 67 -12.02 -3.10 -6.31
C LYS A 67 -12.71 -2.74 -4.99
N ASN A 68 -12.68 -3.65 -4.00
CA ASN A 68 -13.25 -3.39 -2.68
C ASN A 68 -12.50 -2.27 -1.96
N PHE A 69 -11.16 -2.26 -1.97
CA PHE A 69 -10.37 -1.18 -1.37
C PHE A 69 -10.69 0.18 -2.01
N HIS A 70 -10.97 0.18 -3.30
CA HIS A 70 -11.32 1.41 -4.01
C HIS A 70 -12.72 1.92 -3.66
N ASN A 71 -13.70 1.04 -3.61
CA ASN A 71 -15.10 1.39 -3.43
C ASN A 71 -15.49 1.55 -1.96
N GLU A 72 -14.97 0.69 -1.08
CA GLU A 72 -15.39 0.61 0.31
C GLU A 72 -14.44 1.38 1.25
N ARG A 73 -15.01 1.95 2.32
CA ARG A 73 -14.24 2.66 3.35
C ARG A 73 -13.56 1.72 4.34
N PHE A 74 -14.22 0.64 4.69
CA PHE A 74 -13.77 -0.31 5.70
C PHE A 74 -13.64 -1.70 5.10
N ASN A 75 -12.43 -2.24 5.14
CA ASN A 75 -12.12 -3.55 4.60
C ASN A 75 -11.44 -4.41 5.66
N ILE A 76 -11.98 -5.60 5.92
CA ILE A 76 -11.35 -6.62 6.76
C ILE A 76 -11.12 -7.86 5.91
N CYS A 77 -9.83 -8.19 5.71
CA CYS A 77 -9.41 -9.31 4.86
C CYS A 77 -8.76 -10.40 5.71
N LYS A 78 -9.49 -11.47 5.96
CA LYS A 78 -8.99 -12.68 6.61
C LYS A 78 -8.60 -13.69 5.55
N MET A 79 -7.29 -13.94 5.38
CA MET A 79 -6.78 -14.75 4.29
C MET A 79 -5.59 -15.61 4.74
N PRO A 80 -5.33 -16.78 4.09
CA PRO A 80 -4.17 -17.61 4.39
C PRO A 80 -2.85 -16.88 4.15
N ARG A 81 -1.76 -17.45 4.68
CA ARG A 81 -0.40 -16.99 4.36
C ARG A 81 -0.08 -17.22 2.90
N GLN A 82 0.87 -16.44 2.36
CA GLN A 82 1.40 -16.57 1.00
C GLN A 82 0.38 -16.38 -0.15
N THR A 83 -0.77 -15.78 0.14
CA THR A 83 -1.78 -15.43 -0.90
C THR A 83 -1.52 -14.08 -1.58
N GLY A 84 -0.40 -13.41 -1.28
CA GLY A 84 -0.10 -12.09 -1.84
C GLY A 84 -0.97 -10.96 -1.29
N LYS A 85 -1.69 -11.17 -0.17
CA LYS A 85 -2.60 -10.18 0.43
C LYS A 85 -1.94 -8.82 0.65
N SER A 86 -0.79 -8.78 1.34
CA SER A 86 -0.09 -7.53 1.63
C SER A 86 0.45 -6.85 0.38
N THR A 87 0.92 -7.61 -0.61
CA THR A 87 1.35 -7.11 -1.92
C THR A 87 0.19 -6.47 -2.68
N THR A 88 -1.00 -7.07 -2.62
CA THR A 88 -2.22 -6.52 -3.23
C THR A 88 -2.62 -5.18 -2.61
N VAL A 89 -2.55 -5.06 -1.26
CA VAL A 89 -2.81 -3.78 -0.59
C VAL A 89 -1.76 -2.76 -0.98
N VAL A 90 -0.47 -3.11 -0.93
CA VAL A 90 0.64 -2.21 -1.28
C VAL A 90 0.48 -1.65 -2.70
N SER A 91 0.07 -2.47 -3.68
CA SER A 91 -0.19 -2.01 -5.04
C SER A 91 -1.33 -0.98 -5.10
N TYR A 92 -2.40 -1.19 -4.33
CA TYR A 92 -3.50 -0.23 -4.20
C TYR A 92 -3.07 1.06 -3.49
N LEU A 93 -2.26 0.98 -2.42
CA LEU A 93 -1.75 2.17 -1.73
C LEU A 93 -0.87 3.02 -2.64
N LEU A 94 -0.06 2.39 -3.49
CA LEU A 94 0.75 3.09 -4.47
C LEU A 94 -0.14 3.81 -5.49
N HIS A 95 -1.15 3.13 -6.04
CA HIS A 95 -2.14 3.76 -6.91
C HIS A 95 -2.76 4.98 -6.23
N TYR A 96 -3.21 4.82 -4.98
CA TYR A 96 -3.87 5.89 -4.25
C TYR A 96 -2.97 7.11 -4.03
N ALA A 97 -1.68 6.88 -3.73
CA ALA A 97 -0.70 7.95 -3.53
C ALA A 97 -0.30 8.68 -4.83
N VAL A 98 -0.23 7.96 -5.95
CA VAL A 98 0.20 8.53 -7.25
C VAL A 98 -0.91 9.35 -7.90
N PHE A 99 -2.16 8.88 -7.81
CA PHE A 99 -3.29 9.47 -8.54
C PHE A 99 -4.20 10.39 -7.71
N ASN A 100 -3.91 10.60 -6.43
CA ASN A 100 -4.61 11.58 -5.59
C ASN A 100 -3.61 12.54 -4.96
N ASP A 101 -4.02 13.80 -4.82
CA ASP A 101 -3.18 14.83 -4.24
C ASP A 101 -3.40 14.95 -2.73
N ASN A 102 -2.35 15.34 -2.00
CA ASN A 102 -2.38 15.64 -0.58
C ASN A 102 -2.94 14.51 0.29
N VAL A 103 -2.61 13.26 -0.03
CA VAL A 103 -3.08 12.11 0.75
C VAL A 103 -2.03 11.61 1.73
N ASN A 104 -2.45 11.35 2.95
CA ASN A 104 -1.65 10.77 4.02
C ASN A 104 -2.04 9.29 4.19
N ILE A 105 -1.06 8.40 4.10
CA ILE A 105 -1.22 6.96 4.21
C ILE A 105 -0.38 6.45 5.37
N ALA A 106 -0.96 5.69 6.28
CA ALA A 106 -0.24 4.97 7.33
C ALA A 106 -0.21 3.47 7.02
N ILE A 107 1.00 2.89 6.94
CA ILE A 107 1.25 1.45 6.89
C ILE A 107 1.65 1.01 8.29
N LEU A 108 0.82 0.22 8.94
CA LEU A 108 1.01 -0.21 10.30
C LEU A 108 1.06 -1.74 10.39
N ALA A 109 2.02 -2.25 11.14
CA ALA A 109 2.17 -3.68 11.38
C ALA A 109 2.54 -3.94 12.85
N ASN A 110 2.46 -5.18 13.29
CA ASN A 110 2.83 -5.56 14.66
C ASN A 110 4.29 -5.14 15.01
N LYS A 111 5.20 -5.19 14.02
CA LYS A 111 6.60 -4.74 14.17
C LYS A 111 6.93 -3.65 13.15
N ALA A 112 7.70 -2.65 13.58
CA ALA A 112 8.16 -1.58 12.70
C ALA A 112 9.00 -2.10 11.50
N SER A 113 9.75 -3.19 11.68
CA SER A 113 10.48 -3.84 10.58
C SER A 113 9.53 -4.33 9.50
N THR A 114 8.43 -5.01 9.87
CA THR A 114 7.42 -5.49 8.92
C THR A 114 6.76 -4.33 8.16
N ALA A 115 6.41 -3.24 8.85
CA ALA A 115 5.86 -2.06 8.19
C ALA A 115 6.86 -1.44 7.17
N ARG A 116 8.15 -1.38 7.54
CA ARG A 116 9.21 -0.90 6.63
C ARG A 116 9.41 -1.83 5.43
N ASP A 117 9.29 -3.15 5.61
CA ASP A 117 9.36 -4.11 4.51
C ASP A 117 8.21 -3.90 3.52
N LEU A 118 7.00 -3.59 4.02
CA LEU A 118 5.84 -3.26 3.18
C LEU A 118 6.07 -1.94 2.41
N LEU A 119 6.61 -0.92 3.08
CA LEU A 119 6.99 0.33 2.42
C LEU A 119 8.09 0.08 1.37
N GLY A 120 9.08 -0.76 1.66
CA GLY A 120 10.12 -1.14 0.71
C GLY A 120 9.57 -1.80 -0.56
N ARG A 121 8.54 -2.66 -0.44
CA ARG A 121 7.84 -3.22 -1.61
C ARG A 121 7.11 -2.15 -2.42
N LEU A 122 6.49 -1.18 -1.75
CA LEU A 122 5.85 -0.04 -2.41
C LEU A 122 6.89 0.81 -3.15
N GLN A 123 8.02 1.07 -2.51
CA GLN A 123 9.13 1.81 -3.09
C GLN A 123 9.68 1.10 -4.33
N LEU A 124 9.90 -0.22 -4.27
CA LEU A 124 10.33 -1.00 -5.42
C LEU A 124 9.32 -0.91 -6.59
N ALA A 125 8.03 -1.04 -6.30
CA ALA A 125 7.00 -0.88 -7.32
C ALA A 125 7.01 0.53 -7.92
N TYR A 126 7.19 1.56 -7.11
CA TYR A 126 7.29 2.96 -7.56
C TYR A 126 8.50 3.19 -8.46
N GLU A 127 9.69 2.67 -8.13
CA GLU A 127 10.92 2.79 -8.94
C GLU A 127 10.76 2.19 -10.33
N ASN A 128 9.87 1.22 -10.48
CA ASN A 128 9.58 0.56 -11.76
C ASN A 128 8.47 1.24 -12.57
N LEU A 129 7.82 2.29 -12.06
CA LEU A 129 6.88 3.08 -12.85
C LEU A 129 7.60 3.89 -13.94
N PRO A 130 6.96 4.09 -15.10
CA PRO A 130 7.47 5.02 -16.11
C PRO A 130 7.66 6.42 -15.55
N LYS A 131 8.69 7.14 -15.99
CA LYS A 131 9.00 8.49 -15.47
C LYS A 131 7.86 9.49 -15.63
N TRP A 132 7.09 9.38 -16.72
CA TRP A 132 5.93 10.23 -16.95
C TRP A 132 4.79 9.98 -15.95
N MET A 133 4.72 8.80 -15.35
CA MET A 133 3.72 8.45 -14.33
C MET A 133 4.19 8.77 -12.90
N GLN A 134 5.52 8.85 -12.68
CA GLN A 134 6.06 9.13 -11.35
C GLN A 134 5.77 10.59 -10.95
N GLN A 135 5.24 10.79 -9.76
CA GLN A 135 5.32 12.06 -9.04
C GLN A 135 6.77 12.31 -8.61
N GLY A 136 7.22 13.57 -8.52
CA GLY A 136 8.56 13.83 -8.03
C GLY A 136 8.75 13.45 -6.56
N VAL A 137 9.92 12.97 -6.21
CA VAL A 137 10.21 12.52 -4.84
C VAL A 137 10.77 13.69 -4.02
N LEU A 138 10.20 13.92 -2.83
CA LEU A 138 10.66 14.89 -1.83
C LEU A 138 11.39 14.20 -0.68
N VAL A 139 10.85 13.08 -0.18
CA VAL A 139 11.46 12.28 0.89
C VAL A 139 11.44 10.81 0.48
N TRP A 140 12.56 10.15 0.65
CA TRP A 140 12.71 8.73 0.36
C TRP A 140 13.60 8.07 1.40
N ASN A 141 13.00 7.38 2.35
CA ASN A 141 13.73 6.65 3.37
C ASN A 141 13.01 5.36 3.79
N LYS A 142 13.61 4.58 4.68
CA LYS A 142 13.06 3.29 5.12
C LYS A 142 11.75 3.39 5.92
N GLY A 143 11.40 4.56 6.42
CA GLY A 143 10.22 4.77 7.27
C GLY A 143 9.16 5.67 6.65
N SER A 144 9.52 6.46 5.62
CA SER A 144 8.59 7.39 4.97
C SER A 144 8.92 7.66 3.50
N LEU A 145 7.88 8.02 2.77
CA LEU A 145 7.92 8.48 1.38
C LEU A 145 7.06 9.73 1.27
N GLU A 146 7.59 10.80 0.67
CA GLU A 146 6.82 12.00 0.35
C GLU A 146 6.99 12.34 -1.12
N LEU A 147 5.88 12.67 -1.78
CA LEU A 147 5.79 12.98 -3.20
C LEU A 147 5.43 14.44 -3.43
N GLU A 148 5.79 14.99 -4.60
CA GLU A 148 5.54 16.39 -4.96
C GLU A 148 4.06 16.76 -5.05
N ASN A 149 3.16 15.78 -5.28
CA ASN A 149 1.73 16.00 -5.22
C ASN A 149 1.18 16.14 -3.77
N GLY A 150 2.05 16.26 -2.78
CA GLY A 150 1.70 16.40 -1.36
C GLY A 150 1.36 15.08 -0.66
N SER A 151 1.41 13.96 -1.36
CA SER A 151 1.10 12.64 -0.77
C SER A 151 2.25 12.14 0.09
N LYS A 152 1.90 11.58 1.26
CA LYS A 152 2.84 11.07 2.26
C LYS A 152 2.46 9.67 2.69
N ILE A 153 3.47 8.80 2.80
CA ILE A 153 3.31 7.44 3.30
C ILE A 153 4.26 7.24 4.48
N LEU A 154 3.70 6.83 5.61
CA LEU A 154 4.43 6.52 6.84
C LEU A 154 4.35 5.02 7.14
N ALA A 155 5.46 4.40 7.50
CA ALA A 155 5.53 3.02 7.98
C ALA A 155 5.95 2.98 9.45
N ALA A 156 5.08 2.43 10.32
CA ALA A 156 5.32 2.37 11.75
C ALA A 156 4.76 1.07 12.37
N SER A 157 5.16 0.77 13.60
CA SER A 157 4.50 -0.28 14.38
C SER A 157 3.12 0.17 14.82
N THR A 158 2.18 -0.77 14.92
CA THR A 158 0.84 -0.50 15.46
C THR A 158 0.96 -0.22 16.98
N SER A 159 0.90 1.05 17.32
CA SER A 159 0.89 1.52 18.71
C SER A 159 -0.09 2.69 18.81
N ALA A 160 -0.61 2.91 20.02
CA ALA A 160 -1.54 4.02 20.27
C ALA A 160 -0.95 5.40 19.93
N SER A 161 0.38 5.54 19.88
CA SER A 161 1.10 6.76 19.54
C SER A 161 1.43 6.90 18.06
N ALA A 162 1.43 5.81 17.27
CA ALA A 162 1.90 5.80 15.89
C ALA A 162 1.10 6.73 14.95
N VAL A 163 -0.18 6.92 15.23
CA VAL A 163 -1.12 7.72 14.42
C VAL A 163 -1.74 8.87 15.20
N ARG A 164 -1.33 9.09 16.47
CA ARG A 164 -1.83 10.22 17.26
C ARG A 164 -1.37 11.54 16.65
N GLY A 165 -2.32 12.45 16.47
CA GLY A 165 -2.07 13.80 15.95
C GLY A 165 -1.91 13.90 14.44
N GLY A 166 -1.97 12.78 13.70
CA GLY A 166 -1.99 12.78 12.24
C GLY A 166 -3.39 12.61 11.67
N SER A 167 -3.67 13.29 10.56
CA SER A 167 -4.86 13.05 9.75
C SER A 167 -4.48 12.13 8.61
N TYR A 168 -5.15 10.97 8.50
CA TYR A 168 -4.84 9.97 7.46
C TYR A 168 -6.04 9.73 6.56
N ASN A 169 -5.77 9.65 5.25
CA ASN A 169 -6.76 9.27 4.24
C ASN A 169 -6.90 7.76 4.12
N VAL A 170 -5.80 7.02 4.33
CA VAL A 170 -5.80 5.57 4.35
C VAL A 170 -4.96 5.05 5.51
N ILE A 171 -5.52 4.12 6.28
CA ILE A 171 -4.82 3.38 7.32
C ILE A 171 -4.82 1.90 6.94
N PHE A 172 -3.64 1.36 6.74
CA PHE A 172 -3.43 -0.05 6.47
C PHE A 172 -2.85 -0.74 7.70
N LEU A 173 -3.53 -1.77 8.19
CA LEU A 173 -3.16 -2.59 9.33
C LEU A 173 -2.83 -4.00 8.85
N ASP A 174 -1.56 -4.37 8.85
CA ASP A 174 -1.12 -5.71 8.47
C ASP A 174 -0.93 -6.59 9.71
N GLU A 175 -1.31 -7.86 9.58
CA GLU A 175 -1.25 -8.89 10.62
C GLU A 175 -1.90 -8.47 11.95
N PHE A 176 -3.04 -7.76 11.86
CA PHE A 176 -3.71 -7.13 13.01
C PHE A 176 -4.19 -8.15 14.07
N ALA A 177 -4.52 -9.39 13.68
CA ALA A 177 -4.94 -10.43 14.62
C ALA A 177 -3.83 -10.88 15.61
N PHE A 178 -2.57 -10.49 15.36
CA PHE A 178 -1.45 -10.77 16.25
C PHE A 178 -1.14 -9.63 17.23
N ILE A 179 -1.92 -8.57 17.21
CA ILE A 179 -1.78 -7.44 18.14
C ILE A 179 -2.55 -7.77 19.42
N PRO A 180 -1.95 -7.57 20.61
CA PRO A 180 -2.64 -7.77 21.88
C PRO A 180 -3.93 -6.94 21.97
N ASN A 181 -5.00 -7.52 22.51
CA ASN A 181 -6.32 -6.88 22.55
C ASN A 181 -6.29 -5.48 23.18
N HIS A 182 -5.57 -5.30 24.29
CA HIS A 182 -5.47 -3.99 24.96
C HIS A 182 -4.82 -2.91 24.09
N ILE A 183 -3.87 -3.29 23.20
CA ILE A 183 -3.26 -2.37 22.24
C ILE A 183 -4.24 -2.08 21.08
N ALA A 184 -4.96 -3.10 20.61
CA ALA A 184 -5.97 -2.95 19.57
C ALA A 184 -7.10 -2.01 20.04
N ASP A 185 -7.61 -2.18 21.25
CA ASP A 185 -8.66 -1.33 21.83
C ASP A 185 -8.17 0.12 21.98
N GLN A 186 -6.97 0.34 22.52
CA GLN A 186 -6.37 1.67 22.63
C GLN A 186 -6.12 2.31 21.27
N PHE A 187 -5.70 1.52 20.29
CA PHE A 187 -5.49 1.98 18.93
C PHE A 187 -6.81 2.45 18.32
N PHE A 188 -7.85 1.64 18.35
CA PHE A 188 -9.15 2.04 17.81
C PHE A 188 -9.74 3.23 18.53
N ALA A 189 -9.67 3.29 19.86
CA ALA A 189 -10.14 4.45 20.62
C ALA A 189 -9.43 5.76 20.23
N SER A 190 -8.14 5.70 19.89
CA SER A 190 -7.34 6.86 19.50
C SER A 190 -7.48 7.22 18.00
N VAL A 191 -7.74 6.26 17.13
CA VAL A 191 -7.78 6.42 15.67
C VAL A 191 -9.20 6.62 15.16
N TYR A 192 -10.19 6.04 15.82
CA TYR A 192 -11.60 6.10 15.41
C TYR A 192 -12.13 7.55 15.22
N PRO A 193 -11.83 8.52 16.10
CA PRO A 193 -12.25 9.90 15.89
C PRO A 193 -11.67 10.49 14.60
N THR A 194 -10.42 10.18 14.27
CA THR A 194 -9.75 10.64 13.05
C THR A 194 -10.38 10.01 11.79
N ILE A 195 -10.73 8.72 11.87
CA ILE A 195 -11.39 8.00 10.79
C ILE A 195 -12.84 8.51 10.59
N SER A 196 -13.55 8.77 11.68
CA SER A 196 -14.96 9.16 11.61
C SER A 196 -15.16 10.59 11.12
N SER A 197 -14.19 11.50 11.34
CA SER A 197 -14.24 12.89 10.88
C SER A 197 -14.13 13.03 9.36
N GLY A 198 -13.49 12.05 8.67
CA GLY A 198 -13.30 12.07 7.22
C GLY A 198 -14.33 11.21 6.48
N GLN A 199 -15.09 11.80 5.54
CA GLN A 199 -16.04 11.04 4.72
C GLN A 199 -15.36 10.05 3.76
N ARG A 200 -14.10 10.28 3.40
CA ARG A 200 -13.33 9.49 2.42
C ARG A 200 -12.19 8.67 3.05
N THR A 201 -12.03 8.71 4.36
CA THR A 201 -10.99 7.93 5.06
C THR A 201 -11.24 6.44 4.91
N LYS A 202 -10.21 5.70 4.55
CA LYS A 202 -10.27 4.25 4.36
C LYS A 202 -9.45 3.52 5.42
N VAL A 203 -9.98 2.39 5.89
CA VAL A 203 -9.26 1.46 6.76
C VAL A 203 -9.23 0.09 6.10
N ILE A 204 -8.02 -0.44 5.95
CA ILE A 204 -7.78 -1.76 5.37
C ILE A 204 -7.08 -2.59 6.43
N VAL A 205 -7.79 -3.57 6.97
CA VAL A 205 -7.25 -4.53 7.94
C VAL A 205 -7.02 -5.86 7.22
N VAL A 206 -5.80 -6.35 7.31
CA VAL A 206 -5.43 -7.64 6.72
C VAL A 206 -4.82 -8.51 7.81
N SER A 207 -5.24 -9.76 7.88
CA SER A 207 -4.65 -10.70 8.80
C SER A 207 -4.78 -12.14 8.36
N THR A 208 -3.85 -12.93 8.84
CA THR A 208 -3.94 -14.39 8.80
C THR A 208 -4.67 -14.86 10.05
N PRO A 209 -5.63 -15.79 9.96
CA PRO A 209 -6.25 -16.37 11.15
C PRO A 209 -5.16 -17.02 12.02
N PRO A 210 -5.14 -16.79 13.33
CA PRO A 210 -4.27 -17.53 14.22
C PRO A 210 -4.66 -19.01 14.17
N VAL A 211 -3.70 -19.87 13.87
CA VAL A 211 -3.91 -21.32 13.84
C VAL A 211 -3.63 -21.84 15.26
N SER A 212 -4.67 -22.21 15.99
CA SER A 212 -4.50 -23.00 17.21
C SER A 212 -4.24 -24.47 16.86
N TYR A 213 -3.59 -25.21 17.72
CA TYR A 213 -3.31 -26.65 17.50
C TYR A 213 -4.57 -27.48 17.19
N THR A 214 -5.73 -27.06 17.67
CA THR A 214 -7.02 -27.68 17.39
C THR A 214 -7.48 -27.54 15.95
N HIS A 215 -6.92 -26.60 15.16
CA HIS A 215 -7.27 -26.38 13.76
C HIS A 215 -6.32 -27.06 12.77
N LEU A 216 -5.21 -27.64 13.23
CA LEU A 216 -4.23 -28.31 12.35
C LEU A 216 -4.77 -29.58 11.69
N THR A 217 -5.81 -30.19 12.26
CA THR A 217 -6.43 -31.43 11.72
C THR A 217 -7.62 -31.19 10.80
N LEU A 218 -8.17 -29.97 10.76
CA LEU A 218 -9.35 -29.63 9.95
C LEU A 218 -9.07 -29.39 8.48
N PRO A 219 -7.97 -28.72 8.07
CA PRO A 219 -7.73 -28.45 6.64
C PRO A 219 -7.44 -29.68 5.80
N THR A 220 -6.90 -30.74 6.40
CA THR A 220 -6.58 -31.99 5.68
C THR A 220 -7.81 -32.85 5.36
N ARG A 221 -8.97 -32.55 5.95
CA ARG A 221 -10.23 -33.28 5.69
C ARG A 221 -11.18 -32.55 4.72
N LEU A 222 -10.87 -31.31 4.36
CA LEU A 222 -11.68 -30.49 3.44
C LEU A 222 -11.11 -30.39 2.02
N SER A 223 -10.06 -31.16 1.71
CA SER A 223 -9.50 -31.28 0.36
C SER A 223 -9.98 -32.59 -0.31
N VAL A 224 -11.29 -32.79 -0.34
CA VAL A 224 -11.93 -33.79 -1.19
C VAL A 224 -12.95 -33.06 -2.06
#